data_1397c98c7f9c9642ab2b03f2e9899427
#
_entry.id   1397c98c7f9c9642ab2b03f2e9899427
#
_cell.length_a   1.000
_cell.length_b   1.000
_cell.length_c   1.000
_cell.angle_alpha   90.00
_cell.angle_beta   90.00
_cell.angle_gamma   90.00
#
_symmetry.space_group_name_H-M   'P 1'
#
loop_
_entity.id
_entity.type
_entity.pdbx_description
1 polymer ?
#
loop_
_entity_poly.entity_id
_entity_poly.type
_entity_poly.pdbx_seq_one_letter_code
_entity_poly.pdbx_strand_id
1 'polypeptide(L)'
;MRLVDNGSLACTLDVVNEALFSGRPISRAERVEVASWIAARQGLPGCYAGMFAPTQRDFVEARVFTGETIASRAATGHILGEEAIRALQLLGVKTPAVRAALARAKEGMEGRVTDTASGPWGMYCCGTCSCAYWRNLAAGGLTRAEARLVQGMKEMKARRLGTGKWRFFPFFYAALALTEIDLPGARAELRYAAPVLERYLQRASTDEVISRRRHGVAERALALC
;
A
#
# COMPACT_ATOMS: atom_id res chain seq x y z
N MET A 1 7.83 -11.87 17.76
CA MET A 1 8.16 -10.47 17.39
C MET A 1 6.93 -9.63 17.65
N ARG A 2 7.03 -8.53 18.39
CA ARG A 2 5.88 -7.66 18.68
C ARG A 2 5.45 -6.94 17.40
N LEU A 3 4.14 -6.96 17.09
CA LEU A 3 3.61 -6.33 15.87
C LEU A 3 3.40 -4.80 16.02
N VAL A 4 3.20 -4.32 17.25
CA VAL A 4 2.95 -2.91 17.55
C VAL A 4 4.25 -2.20 17.97
N ASP A 5 4.59 -1.16 17.24
CA ASP A 5 5.54 -0.12 17.68
C ASP A 5 4.73 1.11 18.15
N ASN A 6 4.69 1.35 19.45
CA ASN A 6 3.92 2.45 20.03
C ASN A 6 4.41 3.84 19.58
N GLY A 7 5.64 3.94 19.10
CA GLY A 7 6.25 5.17 18.61
C GLY A 7 6.09 5.42 17.13
N SER A 8 5.58 4.44 16.32
CA SER A 8 5.54 4.57 14.87
C SER A 8 4.41 3.78 14.24
N LEU A 9 3.53 4.47 13.49
CA LEU A 9 2.54 3.83 12.64
C LEU A 9 3.23 3.12 11.46
N ALA A 10 4.24 3.75 10.87
CA ALA A 10 5.00 3.17 9.76
C ALA A 10 5.66 1.85 10.16
N CYS A 11 6.35 1.79 11.30
CA CYS A 11 6.98 0.56 11.79
C CYS A 11 5.94 -0.52 12.11
N THR A 12 4.79 -0.16 12.71
CA THR A 12 3.69 -1.10 12.95
C THR A 12 3.16 -1.68 11.64
N LEU A 13 2.89 -0.83 10.65
CA LEU A 13 2.41 -1.26 9.33
C LEU A 13 3.46 -2.07 8.58
N ASP A 14 4.74 -1.75 8.72
CA ASP A 14 5.84 -2.48 8.09
C ASP A 14 5.89 -3.94 8.58
N VAL A 15 5.79 -4.16 9.89
CA VAL A 15 5.76 -5.52 10.48
C VAL A 15 4.50 -6.29 10.09
N VAL A 16 3.34 -5.63 10.01
CA VAL A 16 2.10 -6.24 9.54
C VAL A 16 2.22 -6.63 8.06
N ASN A 17 2.73 -5.72 7.23
CA ASN A 17 2.96 -5.98 5.80
C ASN A 17 3.94 -7.15 5.59
N GLU A 18 5.02 -7.24 6.38
CA GLU A 18 5.96 -8.37 6.35
C GLU A 18 5.27 -9.70 6.65
N ALA A 19 4.46 -9.74 7.71
CA ALA A 19 3.73 -10.95 8.07
C ALA A 19 2.73 -11.36 6.97
N LEU A 20 1.98 -10.41 6.41
CA LEU A 20 1.03 -10.67 5.32
C LEU A 20 1.75 -11.08 4.02
N PHE A 21 2.85 -10.43 3.70
CA PHE A 21 3.63 -10.71 2.50
C PHE A 21 4.30 -12.08 2.55
N SER A 22 4.90 -12.45 3.67
CA SER A 22 5.56 -13.75 3.85
C SER A 22 4.58 -14.90 4.15
N GLY A 23 3.29 -14.62 4.32
CA GLY A 23 2.30 -15.63 4.72
C GLY A 23 2.47 -16.09 6.18
N ARG A 24 3.20 -15.34 7.01
CA ARG A 24 3.38 -15.68 8.44
C ARG A 24 2.04 -15.59 9.17
N PRO A 25 1.63 -16.63 9.89
CA PRO A 25 0.40 -16.60 10.65
C PRO A 25 0.45 -15.51 11.74
N ILE A 26 -0.62 -14.74 11.84
CA ILE A 26 -0.83 -13.75 12.90
C ILE A 26 -1.94 -14.31 13.79
N SER A 27 -1.66 -14.52 15.06
CA SER A 27 -2.63 -15.04 16.03
C SER A 27 -3.80 -14.05 16.21
N ARG A 28 -4.94 -14.58 16.71
CA ARG A 28 -6.10 -13.73 16.99
C ARG A 28 -5.78 -12.60 17.98
N ALA A 29 -4.99 -12.89 19.00
CA ALA A 29 -4.58 -11.89 19.99
C ALA A 29 -3.75 -10.76 19.37
N GLU A 30 -2.73 -11.12 18.57
CA GLU A 30 -1.91 -10.15 17.84
C GLU A 30 -2.73 -9.31 16.86
N ARG A 31 -3.68 -9.93 16.12
CA ARG A 31 -4.59 -9.20 15.22
C ARG A 31 -5.42 -8.17 15.98
N VAL A 32 -5.98 -8.54 17.12
CA VAL A 32 -6.80 -7.64 17.95
C VAL A 32 -5.95 -6.52 18.53
N GLU A 33 -4.75 -6.82 19.05
CA GLU A 33 -3.83 -5.84 19.60
C GLU A 33 -3.46 -4.78 18.55
N VAL A 34 -2.95 -5.21 17.41
CA VAL A 34 -2.50 -4.28 16.36
C VAL A 34 -3.66 -3.51 15.74
N ALA A 35 -4.81 -4.16 15.50
CA ALA A 35 -5.97 -3.47 14.93
C ALA A 35 -6.54 -2.43 15.90
N SER A 36 -6.58 -2.72 17.19
CA SER A 36 -7.02 -1.76 18.22
C SER A 36 -6.08 -0.57 18.33
N TRP A 37 -4.77 -0.81 18.26
CA TRP A 37 -3.78 0.25 18.29
C TRP A 37 -3.88 1.16 17.06
N ILE A 38 -3.99 0.59 15.85
CA ILE A 38 -4.22 1.36 14.62
C ILE A 38 -5.53 2.15 14.72
N ALA A 39 -6.62 1.50 15.13
CA ALA A 39 -7.93 2.14 15.25
C ALA A 39 -7.94 3.34 16.19
N ALA A 40 -7.18 3.30 17.29
CA ALA A 40 -7.04 4.41 18.22
C ALA A 40 -6.37 5.65 17.61
N ARG A 41 -5.74 5.54 16.45
CA ARG A 41 -5.10 6.66 15.74
C ARG A 41 -6.00 7.35 14.73
N GLN A 42 -7.24 6.85 14.55
CA GLN A 42 -8.17 7.41 13.58
C GLN A 42 -8.61 8.83 13.98
N GLY A 43 -8.50 9.78 13.05
CA GLY A 43 -8.93 11.16 13.23
C GLY A 43 -8.06 12.00 14.16
N LEU A 44 -6.95 11.46 14.70
CA LEU A 44 -6.03 12.24 15.51
C LEU A 44 -5.32 13.34 14.69
N PRO A 45 -4.79 14.41 15.34
CA PRO A 45 -4.04 15.46 14.66
C PRO A 45 -2.92 14.90 13.79
N GLY A 46 -2.80 15.41 12.56
CA GLY A 46 -1.82 14.94 11.56
C GLY A 46 -2.31 13.84 10.65
N CYS A 47 -3.53 13.30 10.84
CA CYS A 47 -4.13 12.37 9.90
C CYS A 47 -4.47 13.07 8.57
N TYR A 48 -4.37 12.35 7.48
CA TYR A 48 -4.85 12.80 6.18
C TYR A 48 -6.31 12.36 5.98
N ALA A 49 -7.17 13.27 5.58
CA ALA A 49 -8.58 12.97 5.26
C ALA A 49 -9.32 12.17 6.35
N GLY A 50 -9.09 12.45 7.62
CA GLY A 50 -9.72 11.70 8.71
C GLY A 50 -9.30 10.23 8.82
N MET A 51 -8.25 9.80 8.12
CA MET A 51 -7.72 8.44 8.23
C MET A 51 -6.93 8.24 9.55
N PHE A 52 -5.84 7.54 9.52
CA PHE A 52 -5.03 7.19 10.70
C PHE A 52 -3.80 8.09 10.80
N ALA A 53 -3.61 8.72 11.95
CA ALA A 53 -2.56 9.69 12.14
C ALA A 53 -1.18 9.03 12.26
N PRO A 54 -0.17 9.47 11.48
CA PRO A 54 1.22 9.17 11.75
C PRO A 54 1.66 9.68 13.13
N THR A 55 2.76 9.16 13.65
CA THR A 55 3.47 9.75 14.79
C THR A 55 4.46 10.81 14.31
N GLN A 56 5.08 11.55 15.23
CA GLN A 56 6.12 12.52 14.86
C GLN A 56 7.33 11.84 14.19
N ARG A 57 7.69 10.65 14.65
CA ARG A 57 8.78 9.85 14.08
C ARG A 57 8.51 9.48 12.61
N ASP A 58 7.28 9.14 12.26
CA ASP A 58 6.91 8.76 10.89
C ASP A 58 7.13 9.88 9.88
N PHE A 59 7.04 11.14 10.31
CA PHE A 59 7.29 12.28 9.40
C PHE A 59 8.77 12.50 9.04
N VAL A 60 9.66 11.77 9.69
CA VAL A 60 11.12 11.87 9.47
C VAL A 60 11.64 10.62 8.76
N GLU A 61 11.18 9.43 9.16
CA GLU A 61 11.81 8.16 8.81
C GLU A 61 10.97 7.25 7.92
N ALA A 62 9.67 7.56 7.72
CA ALA A 62 8.77 6.64 7.04
C ALA A 62 9.23 6.27 5.63
N ARG A 63 9.18 4.98 5.36
CA ARG A 63 9.40 4.37 4.03
C ARG A 63 8.22 3.46 3.70
N VAL A 64 7.99 3.23 2.42
CA VAL A 64 7.08 2.18 2.00
C VAL A 64 7.74 0.81 2.17
N PHE A 65 6.96 -0.27 2.15
CA PHE A 65 7.41 -1.64 2.42
C PHE A 65 8.64 -2.08 1.60
N THR A 66 8.77 -1.61 0.39
CA THR A 66 9.90 -1.90 -0.51
C THR A 66 11.09 -0.96 -0.35
N GLY A 67 11.05 -0.08 0.66
CA GLY A 67 12.17 0.73 1.13
C GLY A 67 12.30 2.11 0.51
N GLU A 68 11.42 2.50 -0.41
CA GLU A 68 11.44 3.84 -1.00
C GLU A 68 11.00 4.89 0.03
N THR A 69 11.68 6.04 0.02
CA THR A 69 11.39 7.16 0.93
C THR A 69 10.09 7.87 0.55
N ILE A 70 9.31 8.28 1.54
CA ILE A 70 8.12 9.11 1.34
C ILE A 70 8.53 10.58 1.29
N ALA A 71 8.20 11.28 0.22
CA ALA A 71 8.81 12.56 -0.12
C ALA A 71 8.31 13.78 0.69
N SER A 72 7.15 13.70 1.37
CA SER A 72 6.58 14.84 2.09
C SER A 72 5.69 14.43 3.25
N ARG A 73 5.47 15.35 4.21
CA ARG A 73 4.55 15.13 5.35
C ARG A 73 3.13 14.80 4.91
N ALA A 74 2.62 15.48 3.87
CA ALA A 74 1.29 15.20 3.33
C ALA A 74 1.21 13.78 2.72
N ALA A 75 2.25 13.37 1.97
CA ALA A 75 2.36 12.02 1.43
C ALA A 75 2.48 10.97 2.56
N THR A 76 3.21 11.26 3.64
CA THR A 76 3.29 10.36 4.81
C THR A 76 1.91 10.13 5.41
N GLY A 77 1.15 11.18 5.68
CA GLY A 77 -0.21 11.07 6.22
C GLY A 77 -1.15 10.29 5.30
N HIS A 78 -1.07 10.54 3.99
CA HIS A 78 -1.87 9.84 2.99
C HIS A 78 -1.49 8.37 2.87
N ILE A 79 -0.22 8.05 2.60
CA ILE A 79 0.26 6.70 2.36
C ILE A 79 0.04 5.80 3.59
N LEU A 80 0.41 6.27 4.79
CA LEU A 80 0.21 5.50 6.01
C LEU A 80 -1.28 5.34 6.35
N GLY A 81 -2.11 6.32 6.01
CA GLY A 81 -3.57 6.22 6.14
C GLY A 81 -4.15 5.12 5.26
N GLU A 82 -3.76 5.07 3.98
CA GLU A 82 -4.18 4.03 3.03
C GLU A 82 -3.69 2.63 3.45
N GLU A 83 -2.42 2.52 3.82
CA GLU A 83 -1.85 1.26 4.31
C GLU A 83 -2.51 0.79 5.61
N ALA A 84 -2.94 1.70 6.48
CA ALA A 84 -3.67 1.37 7.70
C ALA A 84 -5.08 0.86 7.41
N ILE A 85 -5.84 1.49 6.47
CA ILE A 85 -7.13 0.96 6.02
C ILE A 85 -6.93 -0.46 5.48
N ARG A 86 -5.96 -0.64 4.58
CA ARG A 86 -5.62 -1.94 4.00
C ARG A 86 -5.29 -2.97 5.08
N ALA A 87 -4.43 -2.64 6.02
CA ALA A 87 -4.04 -3.54 7.11
C ALA A 87 -5.25 -3.98 7.95
N LEU A 88 -6.13 -3.05 8.35
CA LEU A 88 -7.35 -3.36 9.11
C LEU A 88 -8.31 -4.27 8.33
N GLN A 89 -8.45 -4.09 7.02
CA GLN A 89 -9.25 -4.96 6.15
C GLN A 89 -8.69 -6.39 6.17
N LEU A 90 -7.37 -6.55 5.96
CA LEU A 90 -6.72 -7.85 5.87
C LEU A 90 -6.60 -8.57 7.24
N LEU A 91 -6.45 -7.82 8.33
CA LEU A 91 -6.48 -8.39 9.68
C LEU A 91 -7.86 -8.92 10.06
N GLY A 92 -8.93 -8.39 9.48
CA GLY A 92 -10.29 -8.89 9.62
C GLY A 92 -10.88 -8.79 11.03
N VAL A 93 -10.38 -7.88 11.89
CA VAL A 93 -10.87 -7.68 13.26
C VAL A 93 -12.18 -6.88 13.24
N LYS A 94 -13.23 -7.45 13.87
CA LYS A 94 -14.60 -6.91 13.81
C LYS A 94 -15.10 -6.31 15.14
N THR A 95 -14.21 -5.85 16.03
CA THR A 95 -14.65 -5.16 17.24
C THR A 95 -15.39 -3.85 16.89
N PRO A 96 -16.38 -3.38 17.70
CA PRO A 96 -17.09 -2.15 17.42
C PRO A 96 -16.18 -0.95 17.19
N ALA A 97 -15.13 -0.79 18.00
CA ALA A 97 -14.17 0.30 17.89
C ALA A 97 -13.39 0.26 16.56
N VAL A 98 -12.88 -0.92 16.15
CA VAL A 98 -12.15 -1.09 14.89
C VAL A 98 -13.07 -0.84 13.70
N ARG A 99 -14.30 -1.36 13.71
CA ARG A 99 -15.29 -1.11 12.64
C ARG A 99 -15.63 0.37 12.50
N ALA A 100 -15.89 1.05 13.61
CA ALA A 100 -16.21 2.47 13.60
C ALA A 100 -15.05 3.33 13.10
N ALA A 101 -13.81 3.05 13.53
CA ALA A 101 -12.62 3.75 13.06
C ALA A 101 -12.39 3.54 11.55
N LEU A 102 -12.52 2.29 11.09
CA LEU A 102 -12.36 1.96 9.68
C LEU A 102 -13.43 2.63 8.81
N ALA A 103 -14.70 2.66 9.25
CA ALA A 103 -15.79 3.32 8.53
C ALA A 103 -15.52 4.83 8.37
N ARG A 104 -15.15 5.54 9.44
CA ARG A 104 -14.81 6.98 9.37
C ARG A 104 -13.58 7.26 8.50
N ALA A 105 -12.56 6.42 8.57
CA ALA A 105 -11.37 6.56 7.74
C ALA A 105 -11.69 6.41 6.24
N LYS A 106 -12.52 5.44 5.90
CA LYS A 106 -13.00 5.21 4.52
C LYS A 106 -13.86 6.38 4.04
N GLU A 107 -14.80 6.84 4.83
CA GLU A 107 -15.65 8.01 4.52
C GLU A 107 -14.80 9.26 4.26
N GLY A 108 -13.81 9.53 5.11
CA GLY A 108 -12.91 10.66 4.94
C GLY A 108 -12.12 10.60 3.65
N MET A 109 -11.63 9.41 3.27
CA MET A 109 -10.91 9.23 2.01
C MET A 109 -11.83 9.27 0.80
N GLU A 110 -13.04 8.69 0.86
CA GLU A 110 -14.06 8.81 -0.19
C GLU A 110 -14.38 10.28 -0.51
N GLY A 111 -14.45 11.13 0.50
CA GLY A 111 -14.65 12.57 0.32
C GLY A 111 -13.50 13.29 -0.43
N ARG A 112 -12.33 12.65 -0.56
CA ARG A 112 -11.18 13.17 -1.33
C ARG A 112 -11.09 12.61 -2.75
N VAL A 113 -11.73 11.48 -2.99
CA VAL A 113 -11.67 10.76 -4.26
C VAL A 113 -12.98 11.00 -5.01
N THR A 114 -13.11 12.17 -5.61
CA THR A 114 -14.26 12.54 -6.44
C THR A 114 -14.05 12.05 -7.87
N ASP A 115 -14.98 11.25 -8.37
CA ASP A 115 -14.99 10.88 -9.78
C ASP A 115 -15.28 12.13 -10.64
N THR A 116 -14.57 12.24 -11.75
CA THR A 116 -14.70 13.35 -12.69
C THR A 116 -15.59 12.96 -13.87
N ALA A 117 -15.94 13.93 -14.72
CA ALA A 117 -16.60 13.66 -16.01
C ALA A 117 -15.78 12.71 -16.91
N SER A 118 -14.46 12.62 -16.70
CA SER A 118 -13.57 11.70 -17.42
C SER A 118 -13.60 10.27 -16.88
N GLY A 119 -14.35 10.00 -15.81
CA GLY A 119 -14.49 8.69 -15.20
C GLY A 119 -14.00 8.59 -13.75
N PRO A 120 -13.83 7.34 -13.27
CA PRO A 120 -13.40 7.08 -11.90
C PRO A 120 -12.00 7.62 -11.62
N TRP A 121 -11.75 8.03 -10.38
CA TRP A 121 -10.44 8.50 -9.92
C TRP A 121 -9.42 7.36 -9.92
N GLY A 122 -8.60 7.26 -10.98
CA GLY A 122 -7.67 6.14 -11.18
C GLY A 122 -6.29 6.32 -10.57
N MET A 123 -5.85 7.55 -10.34
CA MET A 123 -4.56 7.87 -9.71
C MET A 123 -4.76 8.87 -8.58
N TYR A 124 -3.81 8.88 -7.64
CA TYR A 124 -3.69 9.96 -6.65
C TYR A 124 -2.57 10.94 -7.05
N CYS A 125 -2.19 11.85 -6.14
CA CYS A 125 -1.31 12.99 -6.44
C CYS A 125 0.05 12.62 -7.08
N CYS A 126 0.61 11.46 -6.76
CA CYS A 126 1.89 10.98 -7.29
C CYS A 126 1.92 9.45 -7.41
N GLY A 127 2.97 8.89 -8.00
CA GLY A 127 3.08 7.44 -8.20
C GLY A 127 3.12 6.64 -6.91
N THR A 128 3.83 7.11 -5.89
CA THR A 128 3.88 6.43 -4.58
C THR A 128 2.51 6.46 -3.89
N CYS A 129 1.86 7.60 -3.88
CA CYS A 129 0.50 7.75 -3.34
C CYS A 129 -0.51 6.89 -4.09
N SER A 130 -0.38 6.80 -5.42
CA SER A 130 -1.25 5.95 -6.25
C SER A 130 -1.06 4.47 -5.94
N CYS A 131 0.16 4.01 -5.70
CA CYS A 131 0.41 2.62 -5.29
C CYS A 131 -0.25 2.27 -3.95
N ALA A 132 -0.14 3.14 -2.94
CA ALA A 132 -0.82 2.94 -1.65
C ALA A 132 -2.34 2.91 -1.82
N TYR A 133 -2.89 3.86 -2.59
CA TYR A 133 -4.30 3.94 -2.93
C TYR A 133 -4.80 2.66 -3.64
N TRP A 134 -4.06 2.15 -4.64
CA TRP A 134 -4.42 0.91 -5.34
C TRP A 134 -4.37 -0.32 -4.44
N ARG A 135 -3.39 -0.42 -3.56
CA ARG A 135 -3.31 -1.50 -2.56
C ARG A 135 -4.49 -1.47 -1.59
N ASN A 136 -4.91 -0.28 -1.18
CA ASN A 136 -6.12 -0.11 -0.37
C ASN A 136 -7.38 -0.51 -1.16
N LEU A 137 -7.54 -0.07 -2.41
CA LEU A 137 -8.64 -0.49 -3.28
C LEU A 137 -8.70 -2.01 -3.45
N ALA A 138 -7.57 -2.65 -3.72
CA ALA A 138 -7.47 -4.11 -3.90
C ALA A 138 -7.88 -4.89 -2.63
N ALA A 139 -7.65 -4.32 -1.45
CA ALA A 139 -8.11 -4.88 -0.19
C ALA A 139 -9.59 -4.57 0.14
N GLY A 140 -10.35 -3.92 -0.74
CA GLY A 140 -11.74 -3.53 -0.51
C GLY A 140 -11.88 -2.30 0.39
N GLY A 141 -10.87 -1.42 0.37
CA GLY A 141 -10.83 -0.22 1.23
C GLY A 141 -11.88 0.83 0.89
N LEU A 142 -12.17 1.05 -0.39
CA LEU A 142 -13.06 2.11 -0.86
C LEU A 142 -14.10 1.58 -1.86
N THR A 143 -15.12 2.41 -2.13
CA THR A 143 -16.16 2.09 -3.12
C THR A 143 -15.63 2.13 -4.55
N ARG A 144 -16.34 1.51 -5.50
CA ARG A 144 -15.99 1.48 -6.92
C ARG A 144 -14.55 1.02 -7.19
N ALA A 145 -13.98 0.18 -6.31
CA ALA A 145 -12.57 -0.22 -6.31
C ALA A 145 -12.12 -0.75 -7.68
N GLU A 146 -12.89 -1.67 -8.28
CA GLU A 146 -12.55 -2.24 -9.59
C GLU A 146 -12.47 -1.17 -10.69
N ALA A 147 -13.48 -0.30 -10.79
CA ALA A 147 -13.52 0.75 -11.80
C ALA A 147 -12.34 1.73 -11.65
N ARG A 148 -12.01 2.10 -10.41
CA ARG A 148 -10.86 2.95 -10.08
C ARG A 148 -9.53 2.27 -10.41
N LEU A 149 -9.39 0.98 -10.11
CA LEU A 149 -8.21 0.19 -10.47
C LEU A 149 -8.05 0.04 -11.98
N VAL A 150 -9.13 -0.24 -12.71
CA VAL A 150 -9.11 -0.29 -14.18
C VAL A 150 -8.61 1.03 -14.78
N GLN A 151 -9.12 2.17 -14.28
CA GLN A 151 -8.65 3.48 -14.72
C GLN A 151 -7.18 3.70 -14.30
N GLY A 152 -6.79 3.31 -13.10
CA GLY A 152 -5.39 3.37 -12.62
C GLY A 152 -4.42 2.62 -13.53
N MET A 153 -4.81 1.43 -13.98
CA MET A 153 -3.98 0.64 -14.92
C MET A 153 -3.85 1.31 -16.29
N LYS A 154 -4.90 1.98 -16.80
CA LYS A 154 -4.81 2.80 -18.03
C LYS A 154 -3.83 3.95 -17.86
N GLU A 155 -3.92 4.66 -16.72
CA GLU A 155 -3.03 5.77 -16.39
C GLU A 155 -1.56 5.32 -16.26
N MET A 156 -1.33 4.16 -15.63
CA MET A 156 0.00 3.58 -15.51
C MET A 156 0.57 3.18 -16.87
N LYS A 157 -0.23 2.53 -17.72
CA LYS A 157 0.15 2.15 -19.08
C LYS A 157 0.60 3.35 -19.90
N ALA A 158 -0.10 4.49 -19.80
CA ALA A 158 0.25 5.72 -20.49
C ALA A 158 1.60 6.31 -20.04
N ARG A 159 2.14 5.84 -18.90
CA ARG A 159 3.42 6.30 -18.33
C ARG A 159 4.57 5.34 -18.51
N ARG A 160 4.42 4.33 -19.38
CA ARG A 160 5.51 3.42 -19.74
C ARG A 160 6.68 4.18 -20.40
N LEU A 161 7.90 3.85 -20.00
CA LEU A 161 9.12 4.46 -20.54
C LEU A 161 9.75 3.66 -21.70
N GLY A 162 9.15 2.54 -22.10
CA GLY A 162 9.73 1.63 -23.10
C GLY A 162 10.84 0.72 -22.54
N THR A 163 11.23 0.88 -21.30
CA THR A 163 12.35 0.17 -20.66
C THR A 163 11.91 -0.86 -19.62
N GLY A 164 10.63 -1.20 -19.54
CA GLY A 164 10.06 -2.03 -18.47
C GLY A 164 9.81 -1.27 -17.16
N LYS A 165 9.89 0.06 -17.18
CA LYS A 165 9.63 0.94 -16.03
C LYS A 165 8.59 2.01 -16.38
N TRP A 166 8.05 2.66 -15.36
CA TRP A 166 7.05 3.73 -15.50
C TRP A 166 7.59 5.07 -14.98
N ARG A 167 7.22 6.14 -15.62
CA ARG A 167 7.53 7.50 -15.16
C ARG A 167 6.77 7.77 -13.86
N PHE A 168 7.45 8.36 -12.87
CA PHE A 168 6.93 8.79 -11.56
C PHE A 168 6.53 7.66 -10.59
N PHE A 169 6.59 6.39 -10.98
CA PHE A 169 6.29 5.30 -10.07
C PHE A 169 7.57 4.70 -9.46
N PRO A 170 7.62 4.50 -8.14
CA PRO A 170 8.70 3.75 -7.50
C PRO A 170 8.57 2.28 -7.92
N PHE A 171 9.63 1.76 -8.56
CA PHE A 171 9.54 0.51 -9.33
C PHE A 171 9.05 -0.69 -8.50
N PHE A 172 9.70 -0.96 -7.35
CA PHE A 172 9.34 -2.12 -6.54
C PHE A 172 8.02 -1.95 -5.79
N TYR A 173 7.70 -0.75 -5.34
CA TYR A 173 6.40 -0.50 -4.70
C TYR A 173 5.25 -0.59 -5.71
N ALA A 174 5.47 -0.15 -6.94
CA ALA A 174 4.52 -0.32 -8.03
C ALA A 174 4.34 -1.81 -8.39
N ALA A 175 5.44 -2.56 -8.53
CA ALA A 175 5.38 -4.00 -8.77
C ALA A 175 4.62 -4.72 -7.64
N LEU A 176 4.88 -4.39 -6.37
CA LEU A 176 4.14 -4.91 -5.22
C LEU A 176 2.63 -4.63 -5.34
N ALA A 177 2.25 -3.38 -5.63
CA ALA A 177 0.83 -3.01 -5.79
C ALA A 177 0.17 -3.84 -6.91
N LEU A 178 0.84 -4.01 -8.04
CA LEU A 178 0.33 -4.79 -9.16
C LEU A 178 0.12 -6.28 -8.81
N THR A 179 0.96 -6.86 -7.93
CA THR A 179 0.78 -8.26 -7.49
C THR A 179 -0.45 -8.48 -6.60
N GLU A 180 -1.03 -7.41 -6.06
CA GLU A 180 -2.22 -7.44 -5.22
C GLU A 180 -3.52 -7.15 -6.00
N ILE A 181 -3.42 -6.77 -7.28
CA ILE A 181 -4.55 -6.38 -8.13
C ILE A 181 -4.91 -7.52 -9.10
N ASP A 182 -6.06 -8.17 -8.89
CA ASP A 182 -6.53 -9.23 -9.77
C ASP A 182 -7.30 -8.67 -10.97
N LEU A 183 -6.57 -8.01 -11.87
CA LEU A 183 -7.10 -7.46 -13.13
C LEU A 183 -6.17 -7.77 -14.31
N PRO A 184 -6.72 -8.00 -15.51
CA PRO A 184 -5.90 -8.21 -16.72
C PRO A 184 -4.92 -7.05 -16.99
N GLY A 185 -5.31 -5.81 -16.66
CA GLY A 185 -4.46 -4.62 -16.78
C GLY A 185 -3.22 -4.69 -15.89
N ALA A 186 -3.37 -5.12 -14.64
CA ALA A 186 -2.24 -5.28 -13.72
C ALA A 186 -1.27 -6.37 -14.21
N ARG A 187 -1.78 -7.51 -14.65
CA ARG A 187 -0.95 -8.58 -15.24
C ARG A 187 -0.23 -8.11 -16.51
N ALA A 188 -0.86 -7.27 -17.33
CA ALA A 188 -0.21 -6.69 -18.52
C ALA A 188 0.92 -5.73 -18.15
N GLU A 189 0.81 -5.00 -17.03
CA GLU A 189 1.89 -4.14 -16.51
C GLU A 189 3.02 -4.96 -15.87
N LEU A 190 2.71 -6.07 -15.19
CA LEU A 190 3.73 -7.01 -14.69
C LEU A 190 4.53 -7.62 -15.84
N ARG A 191 3.86 -8.12 -16.91
CA ARG A 191 4.56 -8.62 -18.11
C ARG A 191 5.45 -7.56 -18.77
N TYR A 192 5.00 -6.30 -18.79
CA TYR A 192 5.81 -5.20 -19.30
C TYR A 192 7.08 -4.99 -18.45
N ALA A 193 6.99 -5.18 -17.12
CA ALA A 193 8.12 -5.02 -16.20
C ALA A 193 9.02 -6.26 -16.10
N ALA A 194 8.56 -7.44 -16.57
CA ALA A 194 9.24 -8.71 -16.40
C ALA A 194 10.74 -8.69 -16.76
N PRO A 195 11.19 -8.12 -17.90
CA PRO A 195 12.63 -8.11 -18.21
C PRO A 195 13.49 -7.33 -17.20
N VAL A 196 12.92 -6.36 -16.49
CA VAL A 196 13.62 -5.62 -15.43
C VAL A 196 13.69 -6.45 -14.16
N LEU A 197 12.61 -7.15 -13.80
CA LEU A 197 12.51 -8.02 -12.64
C LEU A 197 13.45 -9.24 -12.79
N GLU A 198 13.48 -9.88 -13.95
CA GLU A 198 14.39 -10.98 -14.27
C GLU A 198 15.85 -10.57 -14.09
N ARG A 199 16.28 -9.44 -14.68
CA ARG A 199 17.65 -8.93 -14.49
C ARG A 199 17.94 -8.57 -13.04
N TYR A 200 16.94 -8.17 -12.25
CA TYR A 200 17.14 -7.92 -10.84
C TYR A 200 17.40 -9.21 -10.06
N LEU A 201 16.67 -10.28 -10.35
CA LEU A 201 16.84 -11.59 -9.70
C LEU A 201 18.17 -12.28 -10.04
N GLN A 202 18.80 -11.93 -11.17
CA GLN A 202 20.15 -12.42 -11.51
C GLN A 202 21.25 -11.86 -10.57
N ARG A 203 20.94 -10.82 -9.80
CA ARG A 203 21.87 -10.26 -8.81
C ARG A 203 21.68 -11.02 -7.50
N ALA A 204 22.79 -11.30 -6.80
CA ALA A 204 22.73 -11.92 -5.48
C ALA A 204 21.87 -11.06 -4.54
N SER A 205 20.93 -11.69 -3.84
CA SER A 205 20.22 -11.04 -2.74
C SER A 205 21.21 -10.80 -1.61
N THR A 206 21.17 -9.61 -1.03
CA THR A 206 21.87 -9.35 0.22
C THR A 206 20.98 -9.74 1.40
N ASP A 207 21.55 -9.96 2.58
CA ASP A 207 20.79 -10.24 3.80
C ASP A 207 20.00 -9.05 4.34
N GLU A 208 20.11 -7.89 3.71
CA GLU A 208 19.33 -6.70 4.04
C GLU A 208 17.83 -6.93 3.79
N VAL A 209 17.02 -6.52 4.75
CA VAL A 209 15.56 -6.70 4.73
C VAL A 209 14.94 -6.17 3.42
N ILE A 210 15.35 -4.99 2.98
CA ILE A 210 14.82 -4.38 1.75
C ILE A 210 15.20 -5.20 0.51
N SER A 211 16.43 -5.72 0.45
CA SER A 211 16.87 -6.57 -0.65
C SER A 211 16.02 -7.83 -0.74
N ARG A 212 15.82 -8.55 0.38
CA ARG A 212 14.97 -9.74 0.44
C ARG A 212 13.52 -9.45 0.01
N ARG A 213 12.93 -8.34 0.48
CA ARG A 213 11.58 -7.93 0.10
C ARG A 213 11.45 -7.69 -1.41
N ARG A 214 12.41 -6.96 -1.98
CA ARG A 214 12.43 -6.68 -3.44
C ARG A 214 12.60 -7.95 -4.26
N HIS A 215 13.43 -8.91 -3.81
CA HIS A 215 13.50 -10.23 -4.43
C HIS A 215 12.17 -10.95 -4.39
N GLY A 216 11.54 -11.07 -3.23
CA GLY A 216 10.23 -11.71 -3.10
C GLY A 216 9.13 -11.01 -3.91
N VAL A 217 9.17 -9.67 -4.04
CA VAL A 217 8.26 -8.93 -4.93
C VAL A 217 8.51 -9.30 -6.40
N ALA A 218 9.79 -9.38 -6.82
CA ALA A 218 10.14 -9.75 -8.19
C ALA A 218 9.70 -11.17 -8.52
N GLU A 219 9.94 -12.14 -7.64
CA GLU A 219 9.50 -13.53 -7.78
C GLU A 219 7.98 -13.64 -7.90
N ARG A 220 7.24 -12.98 -6.98
CA ARG A 220 5.78 -12.96 -7.01
C ARG A 220 5.23 -12.31 -8.29
N ALA A 221 5.85 -11.21 -8.73
CA ALA A 221 5.43 -10.51 -9.94
C ALA A 221 5.62 -11.39 -11.19
N LEU A 222 6.75 -12.08 -11.30
CA LEU A 222 7.02 -12.97 -12.43
C LEU A 222 6.12 -14.22 -12.43
N ALA A 223 5.73 -14.71 -11.25
CA ALA A 223 4.78 -15.82 -11.14
C ALA A 223 3.36 -15.46 -11.63
N LEU A 224 3.03 -14.16 -11.77
CA LEU A 224 1.74 -13.65 -12.24
C LEU A 224 1.78 -13.20 -13.72
N CYS A 225 2.93 -13.29 -14.38
CA CYS A 225 3.07 -12.99 -15.79
C CYS A 225 2.59 -14.16 -16.64
#